data_b52d5a5bf7b00f5e908e06e96c69034f
#
_entry.id   b52d5a5bf7b00f5e908e06e96c69034f
#
_cell.length_a   1.000
_cell.length_b   1.000
_cell.length_c   1.000
_cell.angle_alpha   90.00
_cell.angle_beta   90.00
_cell.angle_gamma   90.00
#
_symmetry.space_group_name_H-M   'P 1'
#
loop_
_entity.id
_entity.type
_entity.pdbx_description
1 polymer ?
#
loop_
_entity_poly.entity_id
_entity_poly.type
_entity_poly.pdbx_seq_one_letter_code
_entity_poly.pdbx_strand_id
1 'polypeptide(L)'
;MKLSVCASALNIGKAPAPFMDAVASHGFSGIEFWGWWNYDTNEIKDAATRNGQTVTAICTRFIPLTDPARREEYIAGLRETIPVARSLGCKTIISQLGNDTGDTRARQHQSIVDGLREAAPLLEDAGMTLVIEPLNWRDHPGYYLRSADEGFAIVREVASHAVRLLFDIYHQQITEGDILARILPNISLIGHFHAAGVPGRHELTTGELDYARIIEAIDGAGYNGWFGLEYFPTGDAVSSLDELRAYLTARGVRGE
;
A
#
# COMPACT_ATOMS: atom_id res chain seq x y z
N MET A 1 -14.28 -0.46 -8.95
CA MET A 1 -13.00 -0.38 -8.17
C MET A 1 -12.73 -1.72 -7.51
N LYS A 2 -11.54 -2.27 -7.65
CA LYS A 2 -11.12 -3.52 -6.97
C LYS A 2 -10.67 -3.20 -5.55
N LEU A 3 -11.26 -3.88 -4.55
CA LEU A 3 -10.93 -3.67 -3.15
C LEU A 3 -10.01 -4.77 -2.62
N SER A 4 -9.00 -4.39 -1.87
CA SER A 4 -8.06 -5.28 -1.19
C SER A 4 -8.14 -5.08 0.33
N VAL A 5 -8.17 -6.17 1.09
CA VAL A 5 -8.22 -6.10 2.55
C VAL A 5 -6.81 -6.29 3.13
N CYS A 6 -6.32 -5.32 3.89
CA CYS A 6 -5.04 -5.45 4.58
C CYS A 6 -5.20 -6.30 5.85
N ALA A 7 -4.85 -7.58 5.75
CA ALA A 7 -4.95 -8.52 6.88
C ALA A 7 -4.08 -8.11 8.07
N SER A 8 -2.95 -7.45 7.83
CA SER A 8 -2.09 -6.98 8.92
C SER A 8 -2.72 -5.87 9.75
N ALA A 9 -3.59 -5.04 9.17
CA ALA A 9 -4.31 -3.98 9.88
C ALA A 9 -5.62 -4.50 10.48
N LEU A 10 -6.46 -5.20 9.70
CA LEU A 10 -7.78 -5.61 10.16
C LEU A 10 -7.74 -6.84 11.08
N ASN A 11 -6.71 -7.66 11.02
CA ASN A 11 -6.56 -8.89 11.80
C ASN A 11 -5.30 -8.85 12.68
N ILE A 12 -5.10 -7.77 13.40
CA ILE A 12 -3.88 -7.38 14.13
C ILE A 12 -3.27 -8.57 14.89
N GLY A 13 -1.98 -8.81 14.63
CA GLY A 13 -1.16 -9.79 15.35
C GLY A 13 -1.48 -11.26 15.04
N LYS A 14 -2.34 -11.55 14.07
CA LYS A 14 -2.70 -12.91 13.68
C LYS A 14 -2.22 -13.22 12.26
N ALA A 15 -2.08 -14.53 11.95
CA ALA A 15 -1.73 -14.97 10.61
C ALA A 15 -2.82 -14.62 9.58
N PRO A 16 -2.45 -14.20 8.35
CA PRO A 16 -3.42 -13.83 7.32
C PRO A 16 -4.30 -15.00 6.87
N ALA A 17 -3.74 -16.21 6.69
CA ALA A 17 -4.42 -17.33 6.05
C ALA A 17 -5.79 -17.71 6.68
N PRO A 18 -5.95 -17.80 8.02
CA PRO A 18 -7.27 -18.08 8.59
C PRO A 18 -8.28 -16.94 8.41
N PHE A 19 -7.81 -15.68 8.31
CA PHE A 19 -8.67 -14.52 8.10
C PHE A 19 -9.15 -14.41 6.64
N MET A 20 -8.38 -14.93 5.70
CA MET A 20 -8.69 -14.91 4.27
C MET A 20 -10.00 -15.62 3.94
N ASP A 21 -10.31 -16.74 4.61
CA ASP A 21 -11.56 -17.48 4.42
C ASP A 21 -12.79 -16.61 4.78
N ALA A 22 -12.70 -15.87 5.90
CA ALA A 22 -13.76 -14.93 6.29
C ALA A 22 -13.89 -13.77 5.29
N VAL A 23 -12.78 -13.16 4.90
CA VAL A 23 -12.74 -12.06 3.91
C VAL A 23 -13.37 -12.50 2.58
N ALA A 24 -13.04 -13.70 2.10
CA ALA A 24 -13.59 -14.26 0.87
C ALA A 24 -15.11 -14.53 0.97
N SER A 25 -15.58 -15.05 2.10
CA SER A 25 -17.02 -15.35 2.30
C SER A 25 -17.88 -14.07 2.30
N HIS A 26 -17.27 -12.93 2.58
CA HIS A 26 -17.88 -11.61 2.47
C HIS A 26 -17.61 -10.93 1.09
N GLY A 27 -17.09 -11.69 0.12
CA GLY A 27 -16.99 -11.31 -1.30
C GLY A 27 -15.84 -10.37 -1.63
N PHE A 28 -14.78 -10.32 -0.82
CA PHE A 28 -13.57 -9.57 -1.14
C PHE A 28 -12.53 -10.48 -1.80
N SER A 29 -12.12 -10.13 -3.00
CA SER A 29 -11.20 -10.91 -3.84
C SER A 29 -9.73 -10.48 -3.70
N GLY A 30 -9.45 -9.32 -3.11
CA GLY A 30 -8.10 -8.82 -2.85
C GLY A 30 -7.71 -8.98 -1.38
N ILE A 31 -6.48 -9.41 -1.16
CA ILE A 31 -5.87 -9.51 0.18
C ILE A 31 -4.43 -9.00 0.14
N GLU A 32 -3.99 -8.30 1.16
CA GLU A 32 -2.62 -7.84 1.31
C GLU A 32 -2.17 -7.97 2.75
N PHE A 33 -0.86 -7.98 2.97
CA PHE A 33 -0.26 -8.06 4.30
C PHE A 33 1.17 -7.52 4.27
N TRP A 34 1.68 -7.09 5.43
CA TRP A 34 2.98 -6.44 5.52
C TRP A 34 4.15 -7.43 5.43
N GLY A 35 4.65 -7.87 6.57
CA GLY A 35 5.88 -8.67 6.68
C GLY A 35 5.70 -10.14 6.35
N TRP A 36 5.89 -10.52 5.09
CA TRP A 36 5.81 -11.90 4.61
C TRP A 36 6.75 -12.87 5.37
N TRP A 37 7.85 -12.38 5.90
CA TRP A 37 8.84 -13.15 6.68
C TRP A 37 8.34 -13.61 8.06
N ASN A 38 7.19 -13.16 8.50
CA ASN A 38 6.58 -13.55 9.77
C ASN A 38 5.57 -14.71 9.61
N TYR A 39 5.33 -15.18 8.39
CA TYR A 39 4.24 -16.11 8.09
C TYR A 39 4.72 -17.27 7.20
N ASP A 40 4.01 -18.40 7.25
CA ASP A 40 4.13 -19.44 6.23
C ASP A 40 3.42 -18.97 4.95
N THR A 41 4.21 -18.62 3.97
CA THR A 41 3.70 -18.14 2.68
C THR A 41 3.02 -19.23 1.85
N ASN A 42 3.27 -20.52 2.12
CA ASN A 42 2.54 -21.61 1.49
C ASN A 42 1.10 -21.68 2.00
N GLU A 43 0.87 -21.54 3.31
CA GLU A 43 -0.49 -21.45 3.87
C GLU A 43 -1.29 -20.30 3.27
N ILE A 44 -0.65 -19.13 3.07
CA ILE A 44 -1.28 -17.98 2.42
C ILE A 44 -1.62 -18.28 0.96
N LYS A 45 -0.69 -18.89 0.22
CA LYS A 45 -0.90 -19.29 -1.17
C LYS A 45 -2.05 -20.29 -1.32
N ASP A 46 -2.09 -21.29 -0.44
CA ASP A 46 -3.14 -22.30 -0.43
C ASP A 46 -4.51 -21.68 -0.11
N ALA A 47 -4.58 -20.76 0.87
CA ALA A 47 -5.79 -20.02 1.20
C ALA A 47 -6.24 -19.14 0.01
N ALA A 48 -5.32 -18.40 -0.62
CA ALA A 48 -5.63 -17.58 -1.80
C ALA A 48 -6.19 -18.42 -2.95
N THR A 49 -5.56 -19.58 -3.22
CA THR A 49 -5.99 -20.51 -4.27
C THR A 49 -7.38 -21.08 -3.97
N ARG A 50 -7.60 -21.54 -2.75
CA ARG A 50 -8.88 -22.11 -2.30
C ARG A 50 -10.03 -21.12 -2.41
N ASN A 51 -9.75 -19.85 -2.10
CA ASN A 51 -10.75 -18.79 -2.04
C ASN A 51 -10.88 -17.99 -3.35
N GLY A 52 -10.05 -18.26 -4.36
CA GLY A 52 -10.00 -17.46 -5.57
C GLY A 52 -9.55 -16.01 -5.34
N GLN A 53 -8.78 -15.77 -4.27
CA GLN A 53 -8.27 -14.43 -3.92
C GLN A 53 -6.94 -14.12 -4.61
N THR A 54 -6.71 -12.83 -4.83
CA THR A 54 -5.43 -12.29 -5.30
C THR A 54 -4.67 -11.70 -4.13
N VAL A 55 -3.42 -12.11 -3.91
CA VAL A 55 -2.49 -11.38 -3.03
C VAL A 55 -2.05 -10.11 -3.79
N THR A 56 -2.51 -8.96 -3.32
CA THR A 56 -2.41 -7.69 -4.05
C THR A 56 -1.12 -6.94 -3.76
N ALA A 57 -0.65 -6.96 -2.51
CA ALA A 57 0.58 -6.30 -2.09
C ALA A 57 1.23 -7.02 -0.89
N ILE A 58 2.56 -6.97 -0.83
CA ILE A 58 3.39 -7.33 0.33
C ILE A 58 4.52 -6.30 0.48
N CYS A 59 5.10 -6.16 1.69
CA CYS A 59 6.20 -5.23 1.89
C CYS A 59 7.58 -5.81 1.52
N THR A 60 8.53 -4.94 1.17
CA THR A 60 9.97 -5.24 1.26
C THR A 60 10.35 -5.43 2.72
N ARG A 61 11.54 -6.01 2.98
CA ARG A 61 12.19 -5.85 4.30
C ARG A 61 12.30 -4.36 4.64
N PHE A 62 12.08 -3.99 5.91
CA PHE A 62 12.11 -2.59 6.36
C PHE A 62 13.56 -2.08 6.49
N ILE A 63 14.25 -2.01 5.35
CA ILE A 63 15.63 -1.55 5.25
C ILE A 63 15.62 -0.14 4.66
N PRO A 64 16.20 0.88 5.36
CA PRO A 64 16.10 2.27 4.91
C PRO A 64 16.97 2.55 3.69
N LEU A 65 16.41 3.30 2.73
CA LEU A 65 17.14 3.90 1.60
C LEU A 65 17.63 5.32 1.88
N THR A 66 17.20 5.92 3.00
CA THR A 66 17.70 7.24 3.46
C THR A 66 19.19 7.20 3.82
N ASP A 67 19.72 6.02 4.14
CA ASP A 67 21.13 5.78 4.44
C ASP A 67 21.81 5.08 3.25
N PRO A 68 22.75 5.75 2.55
CA PRO A 68 23.44 5.12 1.41
C PRO A 68 24.26 3.89 1.79
N ALA A 69 24.68 3.77 3.05
CA ALA A 69 25.41 2.58 3.53
C ALA A 69 24.52 1.33 3.61
N ARG A 70 23.21 1.48 3.62
CA ARG A 70 22.23 0.38 3.69
C ARG A 70 21.70 -0.05 2.31
N ARG A 71 22.16 0.55 1.22
CA ARG A 71 21.66 0.29 -0.15
C ARG A 71 21.86 -1.16 -0.56
N GLU A 72 23.05 -1.73 -0.37
CA GLU A 72 23.32 -3.12 -0.73
C GLU A 72 22.40 -4.09 0.03
N GLU A 73 22.16 -3.83 1.31
CA GLU A 73 21.25 -4.61 2.14
C GLU A 73 19.80 -4.49 1.64
N TYR A 74 19.38 -3.28 1.24
CA TYR A 74 18.06 -3.08 0.66
C TYR A 74 17.86 -3.88 -0.63
N ILE A 75 18.84 -3.85 -1.53
CA ILE A 75 18.81 -4.62 -2.78
C ILE A 75 18.82 -6.13 -2.51
N ALA A 76 19.58 -6.59 -1.51
CA ALA A 76 19.53 -7.99 -1.07
C ALA A 76 18.14 -8.38 -0.55
N GLY A 77 17.53 -7.56 0.31
CA GLY A 77 16.17 -7.77 0.81
C GLY A 77 15.11 -7.75 -0.29
N LEU A 78 15.27 -6.93 -1.32
CA LEU A 78 14.39 -6.95 -2.48
C LEU A 78 14.54 -8.25 -3.29
N ARG A 79 15.77 -8.75 -3.47
CA ARG A 79 16.04 -10.04 -4.11
C ARG A 79 15.44 -11.23 -3.35
N GLU A 80 15.30 -11.14 -2.02
CA GLU A 80 14.57 -12.11 -1.21
C GLU A 80 13.05 -11.97 -1.39
N THR A 81 12.52 -10.74 -1.50
CA THR A 81 11.09 -10.46 -1.59
C THR A 81 10.49 -10.86 -2.94
N ILE A 82 11.19 -10.62 -4.05
CA ILE A 82 10.71 -10.90 -5.42
C ILE A 82 10.29 -12.37 -5.61
N PRO A 83 11.06 -13.39 -5.24
CA PRO A 83 10.64 -14.79 -5.36
C PRO A 83 9.40 -15.11 -4.53
N VAL A 84 9.26 -14.54 -3.34
CA VAL A 84 8.08 -14.72 -2.49
C VAL A 84 6.86 -14.10 -3.13
N ALA A 85 6.94 -12.84 -3.58
CA ALA A 85 5.88 -12.17 -4.30
C ALA A 85 5.43 -12.98 -5.53
N ARG A 86 6.40 -13.48 -6.31
CA ARG A 86 6.12 -14.36 -7.48
C ARG A 86 5.39 -15.64 -7.09
N SER A 87 5.80 -16.30 -5.99
CA SER A 87 5.14 -17.54 -5.52
C SER A 87 3.69 -17.33 -5.09
N LEU A 88 3.39 -16.13 -4.58
CA LEU A 88 2.05 -15.70 -4.17
C LEU A 88 1.22 -15.10 -5.33
N GLY A 89 1.79 -14.95 -6.53
CA GLY A 89 1.14 -14.26 -7.64
C GLY A 89 1.00 -12.74 -7.42
N CYS A 90 1.68 -12.19 -6.41
CA CYS A 90 1.66 -10.78 -6.06
C CYS A 90 2.54 -9.98 -7.02
N LYS A 91 2.05 -8.83 -7.49
CA LYS A 91 2.78 -7.97 -8.42
C LYS A 91 3.16 -6.61 -7.84
N THR A 92 2.66 -6.26 -6.66
CA THR A 92 2.95 -4.97 -6.02
C THR A 92 3.74 -5.21 -4.74
N ILE A 93 4.86 -4.51 -4.62
CA ILE A 93 5.73 -4.56 -3.45
C ILE A 93 5.77 -3.18 -2.80
N ILE A 94 5.36 -3.08 -1.54
CA ILE A 94 5.36 -1.82 -0.77
C ILE A 94 6.74 -1.63 -0.14
N SER A 95 7.28 -0.43 -0.27
CA SER A 95 8.59 -0.08 0.33
C SER A 95 8.49 1.18 1.18
N GLN A 96 8.80 1.03 2.46
CA GLN A 96 9.11 2.15 3.33
C GLN A 96 10.57 2.58 3.09
N LEU A 97 10.79 3.92 3.01
CA LEU A 97 12.10 4.47 2.68
C LEU A 97 13.01 4.68 3.89
N GLY A 98 12.45 4.62 5.08
CA GLY A 98 13.17 4.78 6.35
C GLY A 98 13.00 6.16 6.99
N ASN A 99 13.57 6.28 8.18
CA ASN A 99 13.56 7.52 8.96
C ASN A 99 14.61 8.50 8.45
N ASP A 100 14.44 9.77 8.82
CA ASP A 100 15.45 10.81 8.67
C ASP A 100 16.70 10.42 9.48
N THR A 101 17.86 10.40 8.84
CA THR A 101 19.13 10.02 9.44
C THR A 101 19.84 11.17 10.12
N GLY A 102 19.31 12.41 9.98
CA GLY A 102 19.97 13.63 10.41
C GLY A 102 21.03 14.17 9.43
N ASP A 103 21.26 13.47 8.31
CA ASP A 103 22.08 14.04 7.21
C ASP A 103 21.26 15.08 6.43
N THR A 104 21.91 15.79 5.50
CA THR A 104 21.21 16.79 4.68
C THR A 104 20.08 16.16 3.89
N ARG A 105 18.96 16.89 3.75
CA ARG A 105 17.79 16.40 2.98
C ARG A 105 18.19 16.00 1.55
N ALA A 106 19.08 16.77 0.92
CA ALA A 106 19.56 16.49 -0.44
C ALA A 106 20.33 15.16 -0.55
N ARG A 107 21.16 14.82 0.45
CA ARG A 107 21.92 13.55 0.44
C ARG A 107 21.01 12.36 0.66
N GLN A 108 20.04 12.46 1.57
CA GLN A 108 19.06 11.41 1.81
C GLN A 108 18.18 11.22 0.58
N HIS A 109 17.72 12.31 -0.06
CA HIS A 109 16.96 12.25 -1.32
C HIS A 109 17.74 11.54 -2.42
N GLN A 110 19.02 11.93 -2.64
CA GLN A 110 19.86 11.27 -3.63
C GLN A 110 20.06 9.79 -3.34
N SER A 111 20.24 9.42 -2.06
CA SER A 111 20.37 8.02 -1.63
C SER A 111 19.13 7.20 -1.99
N ILE A 112 17.94 7.75 -1.75
CA ILE A 112 16.66 7.11 -2.11
C ILE A 112 16.55 6.94 -3.63
N VAL A 113 16.77 7.99 -4.39
CA VAL A 113 16.66 7.96 -5.85
C VAL A 113 17.64 6.94 -6.46
N ASP A 114 18.90 6.94 -6.00
CA ASP A 114 19.90 5.99 -6.47
C ASP A 114 19.53 4.54 -6.13
N GLY A 115 19.04 4.29 -4.90
CA GLY A 115 18.62 2.96 -4.49
C GLY A 115 17.41 2.44 -5.28
N LEU A 116 16.44 3.31 -5.56
CA LEU A 116 15.29 2.97 -6.38
C LEU A 116 15.66 2.74 -7.85
N ARG A 117 16.62 3.51 -8.40
CA ARG A 117 17.16 3.27 -9.75
C ARG A 117 17.88 1.94 -9.86
N GLU A 118 18.61 1.53 -8.81
CA GLU A 118 19.26 0.23 -8.76
C GLU A 118 18.25 -0.93 -8.61
N ALA A 119 17.14 -0.70 -7.90
CA ALA A 119 16.06 -1.66 -7.74
C ALA A 119 15.23 -1.85 -9.03
N ALA A 120 15.06 -0.80 -9.83
CA ALA A 120 14.15 -0.78 -10.97
C ALA A 120 14.37 -1.92 -11.99
N PRO A 121 15.59 -2.23 -12.46
CA PRO A 121 15.80 -3.34 -13.39
C PRO A 121 15.36 -4.69 -12.82
N LEU A 122 15.54 -4.93 -11.52
CA LEU A 122 15.12 -6.18 -10.88
C LEU A 122 13.61 -6.36 -10.89
N LEU A 123 12.89 -5.25 -10.72
CA LEU A 123 11.43 -5.21 -10.72
C LEU A 123 10.88 -5.36 -12.15
N GLU A 124 11.50 -4.68 -13.12
CA GLU A 124 11.15 -4.77 -14.54
C GLU A 124 11.30 -6.20 -15.06
N ASP A 125 12.44 -6.85 -14.77
CA ASP A 125 12.70 -8.25 -15.11
C ASP A 125 11.71 -9.22 -14.43
N ALA A 126 11.24 -8.87 -13.25
CA ALA A 126 10.24 -9.65 -12.52
C ALA A 126 8.80 -9.39 -12.97
N GLY A 127 8.53 -8.33 -13.73
CA GLY A 127 7.19 -7.84 -14.07
C GLY A 127 6.42 -7.37 -12.84
N MET A 128 7.10 -6.71 -11.89
CA MET A 128 6.56 -6.23 -10.62
C MET A 128 6.66 -4.71 -10.50
N THR A 129 5.79 -4.14 -9.68
CA THR A 129 5.82 -2.72 -9.34
C THR A 129 6.18 -2.55 -7.88
N LEU A 130 7.17 -1.74 -7.59
CA LEU A 130 7.47 -1.27 -6.25
C LEU A 130 6.75 0.06 -6.03
N VAL A 131 6.07 0.18 -4.90
CA VAL A 131 5.39 1.42 -4.51
C VAL A 131 6.01 1.98 -3.24
N ILE A 132 6.43 3.25 -3.29
CA ILE A 132 6.94 3.99 -2.13
C ILE A 132 5.79 4.70 -1.43
N GLU A 133 5.81 4.71 -0.11
CA GLU A 133 4.70 5.20 0.70
C GLU A 133 5.08 6.41 1.54
N PRO A 134 4.44 7.58 1.33
CA PRO A 134 4.52 8.72 2.23
C PRO A 134 3.65 8.50 3.48
N LEU A 135 4.26 8.64 4.67
CA LEU A 135 3.60 8.41 5.95
C LEU A 135 3.48 9.72 6.75
N ASN A 136 2.36 9.92 7.45
CA ASN A 136 2.14 11.10 8.27
C ASN A 136 3.07 11.16 9.50
N TRP A 137 3.38 12.36 9.94
CA TRP A 137 4.29 12.62 11.05
C TRP A 137 3.72 12.27 12.44
N ARG A 138 2.38 12.18 12.55
CA ARG A 138 1.71 11.89 13.81
C ARG A 138 1.92 10.45 14.24
N ASP A 139 1.73 9.51 13.30
CA ASP A 139 1.82 8.09 13.57
C ASP A 139 3.25 7.55 13.35
N HIS A 140 4.01 8.21 12.49
CA HIS A 140 5.38 7.84 12.14
C HIS A 140 6.36 9.01 12.36
N PRO A 141 6.60 9.41 13.63
CA PRO A 141 7.54 10.48 13.94
C PRO A 141 8.95 10.10 13.48
N GLY A 142 9.60 11.01 12.74
CA GLY A 142 10.93 10.77 12.20
C GLY A 142 10.98 10.14 10.80
N TYR A 143 9.87 9.63 10.25
CA TYR A 143 9.86 9.10 8.89
C TYR A 143 10.23 10.18 7.86
N TYR A 144 11.08 9.80 6.89
CA TYR A 144 11.63 10.75 5.90
C TYR A 144 10.56 11.25 4.92
N LEU A 145 9.92 10.34 4.16
CA LEU A 145 8.98 10.70 3.12
C LEU A 145 7.57 10.91 3.72
N ARG A 146 7.14 12.17 3.82
CA ARG A 146 5.84 12.52 4.41
C ARG A 146 4.83 13.01 3.39
N SER A 147 5.31 13.74 2.40
CA SER A 147 4.50 14.43 1.39
C SER A 147 4.32 13.57 0.16
N ALA A 148 3.08 13.48 -0.35
CA ALA A 148 2.80 12.85 -1.64
C ALA A 148 3.45 13.62 -2.79
N ASP A 149 3.53 14.96 -2.71
CA ASP A 149 4.16 15.79 -3.73
C ASP A 149 5.66 15.46 -3.86
N GLU A 150 6.37 15.28 -2.72
CA GLU A 150 7.75 14.81 -2.72
C GLU A 150 7.87 13.38 -3.26
N GLY A 151 6.94 12.50 -2.88
CA GLY A 151 6.88 11.13 -3.41
C GLY A 151 6.71 11.09 -4.93
N PHE A 152 5.83 11.90 -5.49
CA PHE A 152 5.69 12.05 -6.94
C PHE A 152 6.95 12.61 -7.61
N ALA A 153 7.66 13.54 -6.96
CA ALA A 153 8.92 14.05 -7.48
C ALA A 153 9.98 12.94 -7.55
N ILE A 154 10.12 12.13 -6.51
CA ILE A 154 11.02 10.96 -6.48
C ILE A 154 10.66 9.97 -7.59
N VAL A 155 9.38 9.61 -7.75
CA VAL A 155 8.94 8.67 -8.80
C VAL A 155 9.30 9.19 -10.19
N ARG A 156 9.07 10.50 -10.46
CA ARG A 156 9.46 11.12 -11.72
C ARG A 156 10.97 11.11 -11.95
N GLU A 157 11.75 11.38 -10.90
CA GLU A 157 13.21 11.42 -10.98
C GLU A 157 13.82 10.04 -11.19
N VAL A 158 13.26 8.99 -10.57
CA VAL A 158 13.65 7.58 -10.82
C VAL A 158 13.43 7.19 -12.27
N ALA A 159 12.35 7.69 -12.88
CA ALA A 159 11.99 7.54 -14.29
C ALA A 159 11.84 6.07 -14.75
N SER A 160 11.39 5.15 -13.86
CA SER A 160 11.05 3.78 -14.20
C SER A 160 9.55 3.52 -14.06
N HIS A 161 8.98 2.74 -14.97
CA HIS A 161 7.59 2.31 -14.88
C HIS A 161 7.35 1.29 -13.75
N ALA A 162 8.40 0.65 -13.25
CA ALA A 162 8.36 -0.31 -12.16
C ALA A 162 8.37 0.35 -10.76
N VAL A 163 8.56 1.68 -10.67
CA VAL A 163 8.52 2.42 -9.41
C VAL A 163 7.38 3.43 -9.46
N ARG A 164 6.46 3.34 -8.50
CA ARG A 164 5.24 4.16 -8.39
C ARG A 164 5.06 4.65 -6.96
N LEU A 165 4.02 5.45 -6.74
CA LEU A 165 3.60 5.87 -5.39
C LEU A 165 2.49 4.95 -4.87
N LEU A 166 2.54 4.58 -3.60
CA LEU A 166 1.39 4.20 -2.82
C LEU A 166 0.80 5.49 -2.24
N PHE A 167 -0.43 5.81 -2.62
CA PHE A 167 -1.12 6.97 -2.07
C PHE A 167 -2.05 6.49 -0.94
N ASP A 168 -1.59 6.58 0.31
CA ASP A 168 -2.45 6.35 1.46
C ASP A 168 -3.25 7.61 1.79
N ILE A 169 -4.55 7.56 1.54
CA ILE A 169 -5.47 8.68 1.73
C ILE A 169 -5.51 9.12 3.20
N TYR A 170 -5.43 8.17 4.15
CA TYR A 170 -5.38 8.48 5.57
C TYR A 170 -4.14 9.30 5.92
N HIS A 171 -2.96 8.85 5.48
CA HIS A 171 -1.72 9.56 5.76
C HIS A 171 -1.69 10.93 5.10
N GLN A 172 -2.16 11.05 3.87
CA GLN A 172 -2.10 12.31 3.13
C GLN A 172 -3.17 13.30 3.59
N GLN A 173 -4.33 12.85 4.08
CA GLN A 173 -5.30 13.75 4.70
C GLN A 173 -4.73 14.45 5.94
N ILE A 174 -3.96 13.73 6.76
CA ILE A 174 -3.31 14.30 7.95
C ILE A 174 -2.16 15.23 7.58
N THR A 175 -1.42 14.91 6.53
CA THR A 175 -0.19 15.64 6.16
C THR A 175 -0.48 16.88 5.32
N GLU A 176 -1.30 16.75 4.28
CA GLU A 176 -1.43 17.77 3.24
C GLU A 176 -2.90 18.13 2.96
N GLY A 177 -3.83 17.19 3.10
CA GLY A 177 -5.21 17.38 2.67
C GLY A 177 -5.35 17.53 1.16
N ASP A 178 -6.44 18.14 0.69
CA ASP A 178 -6.72 18.41 -0.73
C ASP A 178 -6.55 17.17 -1.63
N ILE A 179 -7.09 16.05 -1.15
CA ILE A 179 -6.81 14.69 -1.62
C ILE A 179 -7.03 14.51 -3.13
N LEU A 180 -8.21 14.89 -3.64
CA LEU A 180 -8.53 14.68 -5.06
C LEU A 180 -7.69 15.56 -5.99
N ALA A 181 -7.37 16.79 -5.59
CA ALA A 181 -6.52 17.68 -6.36
C ALA A 181 -5.09 17.15 -6.50
N ARG A 182 -4.62 16.34 -5.53
CA ARG A 182 -3.31 15.67 -5.58
C ARG A 182 -3.35 14.36 -6.37
N ILE A 183 -4.41 13.57 -6.23
CA ILE A 183 -4.55 12.28 -6.90
C ILE A 183 -4.75 12.44 -8.41
N LEU A 184 -5.75 13.23 -8.82
CA LEU A 184 -6.21 13.21 -10.22
C LEU A 184 -5.14 13.60 -11.25
N PRO A 185 -4.32 14.67 -11.05
CA PRO A 185 -3.24 15.00 -11.97
C PRO A 185 -2.10 13.98 -11.99
N ASN A 186 -1.97 13.16 -10.95
CA ASN A 186 -0.87 12.23 -10.73
C ASN A 186 -1.29 10.76 -10.82
N ILE A 187 -2.52 10.46 -11.25
CA ILE A 187 -3.10 9.11 -11.23
C ILE A 187 -2.21 8.07 -11.93
N SER A 188 -1.52 8.45 -12.99
CA SER A 188 -0.59 7.57 -13.73
C SER A 188 0.69 7.22 -12.96
N LEU A 189 1.01 7.95 -11.90
CA LEU A 189 2.17 7.70 -11.03
C LEU A 189 1.80 6.88 -9.79
N ILE A 190 0.51 6.63 -9.56
CA ILE A 190 0.02 5.86 -8.41
C ILE A 190 -0.09 4.38 -8.82
N GLY A 191 0.59 3.53 -8.07
CA GLY A 191 0.57 2.07 -8.26
C GLY A 191 -0.36 1.34 -7.31
N HIS A 192 -0.67 1.94 -6.17
CA HIS A 192 -1.55 1.39 -5.15
C HIS A 192 -2.18 2.49 -4.29
N PHE A 193 -3.37 2.21 -3.74
CA PHE A 193 -4.02 3.08 -2.77
C PHE A 193 -4.16 2.36 -1.43
N HIS A 194 -4.00 3.11 -0.33
CA HIS A 194 -4.50 2.72 0.98
C HIS A 194 -5.52 3.72 1.50
N ALA A 195 -6.42 3.24 2.37
CA ALA A 195 -7.51 4.02 2.92
C ALA A 195 -7.89 3.61 4.32
N ALA A 196 -8.13 4.60 5.16
CA ALA A 196 -8.73 4.47 6.49
C ALA A 196 -9.48 5.74 6.87
N GLY A 197 -10.41 5.65 7.82
CA GLY A 197 -11.13 6.80 8.36
C GLY A 197 -10.22 7.76 9.12
N VAL A 198 -10.39 9.05 8.91
CA VAL A 198 -9.70 10.13 9.64
C VAL A 198 -10.75 10.87 10.49
N PRO A 199 -10.49 11.11 11.77
CA PRO A 199 -9.33 10.68 12.58
C PRO A 199 -9.40 9.22 13.01
N GLY A 200 -8.28 8.67 13.51
CA GLY A 200 -8.21 7.42 14.26
C GLY A 200 -7.81 6.18 13.46
N ARG A 201 -7.73 6.26 12.12
CA ARG A 201 -7.39 5.14 11.23
C ARG A 201 -8.37 3.98 11.35
N HIS A 202 -9.67 4.28 11.52
CA HIS A 202 -10.75 3.32 11.66
C HIS A 202 -11.48 3.07 10.34
N GLU A 203 -12.72 2.56 10.42
CA GLU A 203 -13.56 2.24 9.27
C GLU A 203 -13.75 3.45 8.33
N LEU A 204 -13.79 3.19 7.03
CA LEU A 204 -13.99 4.22 6.00
C LEU A 204 -15.39 4.89 6.07
N THR A 205 -16.32 4.25 6.75
CA THR A 205 -17.69 4.74 6.94
C THR A 205 -17.80 5.80 8.04
N THR A 206 -16.75 5.94 8.84
CA THR A 206 -16.64 6.91 9.94
C THR A 206 -15.58 7.96 9.62
N GLY A 207 -15.68 9.12 10.24
CA GLY A 207 -14.69 10.19 10.06
C GLY A 207 -15.12 11.27 9.07
N GLU A 208 -14.12 12.05 8.58
CA GLU A 208 -14.34 13.30 7.85
C GLU A 208 -14.28 13.18 6.33
N LEU A 209 -13.93 11.99 5.79
CA LEU A 209 -13.75 11.75 4.36
C LEU A 209 -14.98 11.07 3.74
N ASP A 210 -15.45 11.56 2.60
CA ASP A 210 -16.46 10.87 1.77
C ASP A 210 -15.75 9.89 0.81
N TYR A 211 -15.53 8.68 1.27
CA TYR A 211 -14.85 7.63 0.49
C TYR A 211 -15.64 7.18 -0.74
N ALA A 212 -16.97 7.25 -0.74
CA ALA A 212 -17.73 6.93 -1.93
C ALA A 212 -17.40 7.89 -3.08
N ARG A 213 -17.33 9.18 -2.80
CA ARG A 213 -16.95 10.21 -3.77
C ARG A 213 -15.48 10.12 -4.19
N ILE A 214 -14.59 9.79 -3.26
CA ILE A 214 -13.16 9.63 -3.56
C ILE A 214 -12.95 8.44 -4.50
N ILE A 215 -13.56 7.28 -4.20
CA ILE A 215 -13.47 6.07 -5.03
C ILE A 215 -14.07 6.31 -6.41
N GLU A 216 -15.23 6.97 -6.50
CA GLU A 216 -15.86 7.34 -7.78
C GLU A 216 -14.91 8.21 -8.64
N ALA A 217 -14.26 9.20 -8.05
CA ALA A 217 -13.32 10.07 -8.75
C ALA A 217 -12.07 9.33 -9.24
N ILE A 218 -11.51 8.44 -8.44
CA ILE A 218 -10.35 7.60 -8.79
C ILE A 218 -10.71 6.63 -9.92
N ASP A 219 -11.87 5.98 -9.83
CA ASP A 219 -12.36 5.05 -10.87
C ASP A 219 -12.64 5.80 -12.18
N GLY A 220 -13.28 6.96 -12.10
CA GLY A 220 -13.53 7.86 -13.23
C GLY A 220 -12.26 8.41 -13.90
N ALA A 221 -11.15 8.48 -13.18
CA ALA A 221 -9.84 8.84 -13.71
C ALA A 221 -9.12 7.66 -14.40
N GLY A 222 -9.74 6.48 -14.48
CA GLY A 222 -9.21 5.31 -15.18
C GLY A 222 -8.21 4.49 -14.39
N TYR A 223 -8.18 4.60 -13.07
CA TYR A 223 -7.34 3.72 -12.24
C TYR A 223 -7.86 2.28 -12.26
N ASN A 224 -6.97 1.33 -12.60
CA ASN A 224 -7.32 -0.09 -12.75
C ASN A 224 -6.67 -1.00 -11.69
N GLY A 225 -5.95 -0.42 -10.73
CA GLY A 225 -5.26 -1.13 -9.66
C GLY A 225 -6.18 -1.51 -8.51
N TRP A 226 -5.58 -1.88 -7.40
CA TRP A 226 -6.24 -2.23 -6.17
C TRP A 226 -6.33 -1.04 -5.21
N PHE A 227 -7.41 -0.98 -4.46
CA PHE A 227 -7.66 0.00 -3.42
C PHE A 227 -7.66 -0.73 -2.07
N GLY A 228 -6.58 -0.55 -1.30
CA GLY A 228 -6.31 -1.25 -0.05
C GLY A 228 -7.10 -0.65 1.12
N LEU A 229 -7.79 -1.51 1.84
CA LEU A 229 -8.49 -1.20 3.08
C LEU A 229 -7.53 -1.45 4.24
N GLU A 230 -6.87 -0.40 4.72
CA GLU A 230 -5.82 -0.49 5.73
C GLU A 230 -6.20 0.29 6.99
N TYR A 231 -7.23 -0.18 7.69
CA TYR A 231 -7.74 0.45 8.90
C TYR A 231 -7.75 -0.52 10.10
N PHE A 232 -7.85 0.05 11.28
CA PHE A 232 -7.98 -0.69 12.54
C PHE A 232 -9.46 -0.70 12.94
N PRO A 233 -10.16 -1.83 12.83
CA PRO A 233 -11.58 -1.88 13.14
C PRO A 233 -11.86 -1.58 14.59
N THR A 234 -12.94 -0.81 14.84
CA THR A 234 -13.40 -0.49 16.20
C THR A 234 -14.21 -1.62 16.81
N GLY A 235 -14.68 -2.55 15.99
CA GLY A 235 -15.46 -3.71 16.37
C GLY A 235 -14.95 -4.98 15.67
N ASP A 236 -15.88 -5.83 15.23
CA ASP A 236 -15.54 -7.02 14.48
C ASP A 236 -15.10 -6.66 13.05
N ALA A 237 -13.91 -7.14 12.66
CA ALA A 237 -13.31 -6.80 11.39
C ALA A 237 -14.14 -7.21 10.17
N VAL A 238 -14.79 -8.36 10.24
CA VAL A 238 -15.58 -8.89 9.12
C VAL A 238 -16.90 -8.13 8.99
N SER A 239 -17.54 -7.82 10.11
CA SER A 239 -18.73 -6.97 10.14
C SER A 239 -18.47 -5.58 9.56
N SER A 240 -17.29 -5.01 9.82
CA SER A 240 -16.92 -3.70 9.29
C SER A 240 -16.77 -3.69 7.76
N LEU A 241 -16.38 -4.82 7.16
CA LEU A 241 -16.31 -4.98 5.69
C LEU A 241 -17.72 -5.01 5.06
N ASP A 242 -18.70 -5.63 5.71
CA ASP A 242 -20.11 -5.61 5.26
C ASP A 242 -20.69 -4.20 5.33
N GLU A 243 -20.41 -3.46 6.39
CA GLU A 243 -20.82 -2.08 6.55
C GLU A 243 -20.25 -1.19 5.45
N LEU A 244 -18.97 -1.35 5.11
CA LEU A 244 -18.35 -0.64 4.01
C LEU A 244 -19.01 -0.97 2.67
N ARG A 245 -19.28 -2.25 2.41
CA ARG A 245 -19.95 -2.67 1.18
C ARG A 245 -21.35 -2.08 1.08
N ALA A 246 -22.13 -2.10 2.16
CA ALA A 246 -23.44 -1.49 2.22
C ALA A 246 -23.37 0.03 1.97
N TYR A 247 -22.38 0.71 2.58
CA TYR A 247 -22.14 2.14 2.40
C TYR A 247 -21.84 2.51 0.94
N LEU A 248 -20.95 1.76 0.27
CA LEU A 248 -20.59 1.99 -1.13
C LEU A 248 -21.76 1.70 -2.07
N THR A 249 -22.46 0.59 -1.86
CA THR A 249 -23.63 0.20 -2.66
C THR A 249 -24.75 1.22 -2.58
N ALA A 250 -25.04 1.73 -1.38
CA ALA A 250 -26.07 2.77 -1.17
C ALA A 250 -25.77 4.09 -1.91
N ARG A 251 -24.52 4.32 -2.30
CA ARG A 251 -24.05 5.49 -3.06
C ARG A 251 -23.75 5.19 -4.53
N GLY A 252 -24.11 4.00 -5.01
CA GLY A 252 -23.93 3.60 -6.41
C GLY A 252 -22.49 3.24 -6.79
N VAL A 253 -21.58 3.15 -5.82
CA VAL A 253 -20.18 2.77 -6.04
C VAL A 253 -20.08 1.25 -6.00
N ARG A 254 -19.60 0.65 -7.09
CA ARG A 254 -19.34 -0.81 -7.16
C ARG A 254 -17.92 -1.09 -6.65
N GLY A 255 -17.82 -1.82 -5.54
CA GLY A 255 -16.60 -2.48 -5.10
C GLY A 255 -16.64 -3.94 -5.54
N GLU A 256 -15.65 -4.38 -6.32
CA GLU A 256 -15.46 -5.77 -6.73
C GLU A 256 -14.33 -6.40 -5.92
#